data_516ac30fe7e842888e7fa73a07feb6c4
#
_entry.id   516ac30fe7e842888e7fa73a07feb6c4
#
_cell.length_a   1.000
_cell.length_b   1.000
_cell.length_c   1.000
_cell.angle_alpha   90.00
_cell.angle_beta   90.00
_cell.angle_gamma   90.00
#
_symmetry.space_group_name_H-M   'P 1'
#
loop_
_entity.id
_entity.type
_entity.pdbx_description
1 polymer ?
#
loop_
_entity_poly.entity_id
_entity_poly.type
_entity_poly.pdbx_seq_one_letter_code
_entity_poly.pdbx_strand_id
1 'polypeptide(L)'
;MIVGICDDESRIRDILENKVRRLMPQARIVKFSSCDNLLLCSMRLDILLLDIQMPGMDGMQAARQLRKNDSQVQIIFVTGAEEYVYDAFDVDALNYLVKPVDDEKLEAVLRKAEERIQELQADNAGRASITVTNGKVHTRVYLDDIVYAEVFNHKIVIHTTTDDIEYYGKMSELQDMAGESFFRPHRAYLINMKYVERYDSSHIYLEKGQVIMAKQNYKCFVESYMKYSMRGIGE
;
A
#
# COMPACT_ATOMS: atom_id res chain seq x y z
N MET A 1 -2.61 -2.80 -16.44
CA MET A 1 -1.39 -3.11 -15.71
C MET A 1 -0.25 -2.21 -16.20
N ILE A 2 0.58 -1.67 -15.29
CA ILE A 2 1.71 -0.79 -15.60
C ILE A 2 2.99 -1.49 -15.18
N VAL A 3 3.89 -1.72 -16.16
CA VAL A 3 5.19 -2.36 -15.94
C VAL A 3 6.30 -1.32 -16.02
N GLY A 4 7.04 -1.13 -14.93
CA GLY A 4 8.26 -0.34 -14.89
C GLY A 4 9.47 -1.16 -15.31
N ILE A 5 10.38 -0.58 -16.07
CA ILE A 5 11.69 -1.15 -16.40
C ILE A 5 12.75 -0.12 -16.02
N CYS A 6 13.57 -0.44 -15.04
CA CYS A 6 14.63 0.44 -14.54
C CYS A 6 16.01 -0.23 -14.71
N ASP A 7 16.83 0.38 -15.56
CA ASP A 7 18.16 -0.10 -15.92
C ASP A 7 18.93 1.09 -16.54
N ASP A 8 20.21 1.27 -16.30
CA ASP A 8 20.97 2.40 -16.86
C ASP A 8 21.31 2.19 -18.34
N GLU A 9 21.41 0.92 -18.79
CA GLU A 9 21.68 0.56 -20.16
C GLU A 9 20.42 0.66 -21.05
N SER A 10 20.36 1.61 -21.98
CA SER A 10 19.23 1.77 -22.91
C SER A 10 18.92 0.51 -23.72
N ARG A 11 19.98 -0.22 -24.13
CA ARG A 11 19.83 -1.46 -24.89
C ARG A 11 19.12 -2.56 -24.08
N ILE A 12 19.40 -2.68 -22.80
CA ILE A 12 18.74 -3.66 -21.92
C ILE A 12 17.27 -3.26 -21.73
N ARG A 13 16.99 -1.98 -21.48
CA ARG A 13 15.60 -1.50 -21.39
C ARG A 13 14.79 -1.82 -22.65
N ASP A 14 15.37 -1.67 -23.85
CA ASP A 14 14.69 -1.95 -25.12
C ASP A 14 14.47 -3.46 -25.33
N ILE A 15 15.44 -4.29 -24.96
CA ILE A 15 15.29 -5.75 -24.98
C ILE A 15 14.16 -6.20 -24.04
N LEU A 16 14.16 -5.72 -22.80
CA LEU A 16 13.14 -6.07 -21.81
C LEU A 16 11.77 -5.54 -22.25
N GLU A 17 11.68 -4.32 -22.77
CA GLU A 17 10.43 -3.78 -23.31
C GLU A 17 9.86 -4.68 -24.40
N ASN A 18 10.68 -5.11 -25.37
CA ASN A 18 10.23 -5.96 -26.48
C ASN A 18 9.75 -7.33 -25.95
N LYS A 19 10.44 -7.91 -24.96
CA LYS A 19 10.03 -9.17 -24.34
C LYS A 19 8.71 -9.01 -23.58
N VAL A 20 8.58 -7.97 -22.75
CA VAL A 20 7.35 -7.68 -22.01
C VAL A 20 6.18 -7.41 -22.95
N ARG A 21 6.36 -6.62 -24.02
CA ARG A 21 5.29 -6.37 -25.01
C ARG A 21 4.79 -7.64 -25.67
N ARG A 22 5.68 -8.59 -25.93
CA ARG A 22 5.30 -9.88 -26.52
C ARG A 22 4.50 -10.75 -25.55
N LEU A 23 4.92 -10.77 -24.27
CA LEU A 23 4.31 -11.60 -23.22
C LEU A 23 3.04 -10.97 -22.63
N MET A 24 3.01 -9.63 -22.54
CA MET A 24 1.93 -8.83 -21.95
C MET A 24 1.49 -7.69 -22.89
N PRO A 25 0.81 -7.98 -24.01
CA PRO A 25 0.50 -6.97 -25.05
C PRO A 25 -0.35 -5.79 -24.55
N GLN A 26 -1.12 -5.98 -23.48
CA GLN A 26 -1.99 -4.95 -22.91
C GLN A 26 -1.31 -4.13 -21.81
N ALA A 27 -0.07 -4.47 -21.43
CA ALA A 27 0.65 -3.73 -20.42
C ALA A 27 1.14 -2.38 -20.92
N ARG A 28 0.96 -1.34 -20.11
CA ARG A 28 1.63 -0.05 -20.32
C ARG A 28 3.03 -0.13 -19.75
N ILE A 29 4.04 0.12 -20.57
CA ILE A 29 5.45 0.05 -20.17
C ILE A 29 5.98 1.46 -19.93
N VAL A 30 6.70 1.65 -18.82
CA VAL A 30 7.39 2.89 -18.44
C VAL A 30 8.86 2.55 -18.19
N LYS A 31 9.77 3.30 -18.81
CA LYS A 31 11.22 3.07 -18.71
C LYS A 31 11.89 4.14 -17.87
N PHE A 32 12.82 3.74 -17.02
CA PHE A 32 13.64 4.61 -16.16
C PHE A 32 15.11 4.31 -16.42
N SER A 33 15.93 5.33 -16.53
CA SER A 33 17.39 5.21 -16.72
C SER A 33 18.18 5.33 -15.42
N SER A 34 17.50 5.57 -14.30
CA SER A 34 18.11 5.64 -12.96
C SER A 34 17.06 5.41 -11.88
N CYS A 35 17.52 5.03 -10.70
CA CYS A 35 16.67 4.90 -9.52
C CYS A 35 16.04 6.24 -9.09
N ASP A 36 16.76 7.36 -9.26
CA ASP A 36 16.20 8.67 -8.94
C ASP A 36 14.96 8.98 -9.79
N ASN A 37 15.03 8.72 -11.11
CA ASN A 37 13.90 8.90 -12.01
C ASN A 37 12.72 7.95 -11.67
N LEU A 38 13.02 6.73 -11.23
CA LEU A 38 12.02 5.78 -10.77
C LEU A 38 11.30 6.31 -9.52
N LEU A 39 12.03 6.78 -8.51
CA LEU A 39 11.48 7.27 -7.24
C LEU A 39 10.71 8.59 -7.39
N LEU A 40 11.03 9.40 -8.38
CA LEU A 40 10.29 10.62 -8.73
C LEU A 40 8.99 10.33 -9.49
N CYS A 41 8.78 9.10 -9.94
CA CYS A 41 7.59 8.73 -10.68
C CYS A 41 6.37 8.68 -9.75
N SER A 42 5.36 9.49 -10.05
CA SER A 42 4.09 9.51 -9.31
C SER A 42 3.09 8.43 -9.77
N MET A 43 3.42 7.69 -10.83
CA MET A 43 2.56 6.60 -11.32
C MET A 43 2.75 5.36 -10.45
N ARG A 44 1.63 4.75 -10.03
CA ARG A 44 1.66 3.46 -9.36
C ARG A 44 2.01 2.37 -10.37
N LEU A 45 3.13 1.70 -10.13
CA LEU A 45 3.55 0.55 -10.92
C LEU A 45 2.95 -0.73 -10.33
N ASP A 46 2.54 -1.65 -11.20
CA ASP A 46 2.06 -2.98 -10.78
C ASP A 46 3.23 -3.97 -10.71
N ILE A 47 4.13 -3.92 -11.70
CA ILE A 47 5.34 -4.76 -11.79
C ILE A 47 6.53 -3.83 -12.05
N LEU A 48 7.67 -4.12 -11.45
CA LEU A 48 8.93 -3.43 -11.66
C LEU A 48 10.05 -4.43 -11.95
N LEU A 49 10.60 -4.36 -13.17
CA LEU A 49 11.87 -4.98 -13.53
C LEU A 49 12.98 -4.00 -13.19
N LEU A 50 13.86 -4.35 -12.25
CA LEU A 50 14.82 -3.44 -11.64
C LEU A 50 16.23 -4.01 -11.68
N ASP A 51 17.16 -3.30 -12.33
CA ASP A 51 18.57 -3.64 -12.19
C ASP A 51 19.11 -3.21 -10.82
N ILE A 52 19.99 -4.01 -10.25
CA ILE A 52 20.68 -3.70 -8.99
C ILE A 52 21.86 -2.78 -9.24
N GLN A 53 22.67 -3.09 -10.24
CA GLN A 53 23.93 -2.40 -10.50
C GLN A 53 23.69 -1.18 -11.41
N MET A 54 23.44 -0.04 -10.80
CA MET A 54 23.26 1.23 -11.52
C MET A 54 24.13 2.34 -10.90
N PRO A 55 24.59 3.32 -11.71
CA PRO A 55 25.32 4.47 -11.19
C PRO A 55 24.50 5.30 -10.20
N GLY A 56 25.13 5.74 -9.12
CA GLY A 56 24.48 6.52 -8.05
C GLY A 56 23.76 5.62 -7.06
N MET A 57 22.43 5.75 -6.99
CA MET A 57 21.60 4.88 -6.14
C MET A 57 21.46 3.50 -6.80
N ASP A 58 21.81 2.44 -6.08
CA ASP A 58 21.61 1.07 -6.55
C ASP A 58 20.14 0.62 -6.45
N GLY A 59 19.81 -0.48 -7.17
CA GLY A 59 18.46 -1.01 -7.22
C GLY A 59 17.95 -1.54 -5.87
N MET A 60 18.83 -2.03 -5.00
CA MET A 60 18.45 -2.50 -3.67
C MET A 60 18.02 -1.35 -2.76
N GLN A 61 18.77 -0.24 -2.81
CA GLN A 61 18.42 0.98 -2.08
C GLN A 61 17.07 1.54 -2.57
N ALA A 62 16.86 1.56 -3.90
CA ALA A 62 15.60 1.98 -4.48
C ALA A 62 14.43 1.09 -4.06
N ALA A 63 14.62 -0.24 -4.08
CA ALA A 63 13.61 -1.20 -3.64
C ALA A 63 13.22 -0.99 -2.18
N ARG A 64 14.20 -0.76 -1.28
CA ARG A 64 13.94 -0.43 0.14
C ARG A 64 13.14 0.86 0.30
N GLN A 65 13.40 1.88 -0.53
CA GLN A 65 12.63 3.12 -0.50
C GLN A 65 11.20 2.93 -1.04
N LEU A 66 11.04 2.16 -2.12
CA LEU A 66 9.72 1.82 -2.67
C LEU A 66 8.87 1.07 -1.64
N ARG A 67 9.44 0.11 -0.90
CA ARG A 67 8.71 -0.63 0.14
C ARG A 67 8.22 0.23 1.29
N LYS A 68 8.87 1.36 1.57
CA LYS A 68 8.38 2.34 2.56
C LYS A 68 7.14 3.11 2.07
N ASN A 69 6.96 3.24 0.75
CA ASN A 69 5.91 4.08 0.15
C ASN A 69 4.83 3.27 -0.58
N ASP A 70 5.17 2.10 -1.10
CA ASP A 70 4.26 1.18 -1.81
C ASP A 70 4.69 -0.27 -1.59
N SER A 71 3.96 -0.97 -0.73
CA SER A 71 4.22 -2.37 -0.43
C SER A 71 3.71 -3.34 -1.50
N GLN A 72 2.91 -2.88 -2.50
CA GLN A 72 2.19 -3.75 -3.42
C GLN A 72 2.87 -3.97 -4.78
N VAL A 73 3.83 -3.11 -5.18
CA VAL A 73 4.54 -3.29 -6.45
C VAL A 73 5.32 -4.62 -6.46
N GLN A 74 5.11 -5.44 -7.50
CA GLN A 74 5.83 -6.71 -7.65
C GLN A 74 7.22 -6.43 -8.21
N ILE A 75 8.24 -6.43 -7.33
CA ILE A 75 9.64 -6.17 -7.70
C ILE A 75 10.27 -7.47 -8.20
N ILE A 76 10.87 -7.42 -9.38
CA ILE A 76 11.63 -8.48 -10.01
C ILE A 76 13.00 -7.89 -10.33
N PHE A 77 14.04 -8.38 -9.67
CA PHE A 77 15.40 -7.95 -10.01
C PHE A 77 15.89 -8.59 -11.31
N VAL A 78 16.54 -7.79 -12.16
CA VAL A 78 17.10 -8.21 -13.43
C VAL A 78 18.53 -7.70 -13.51
N THR A 79 19.52 -8.49 -13.15
CA THR A 79 20.90 -8.02 -12.97
C THR A 79 21.93 -9.07 -13.40
N GLY A 80 23.15 -8.63 -13.67
CA GLY A 80 24.31 -9.52 -13.92
C GLY A 80 24.98 -10.05 -12.65
N ALA A 81 24.62 -9.53 -11.47
CA ALA A 81 25.30 -9.84 -10.21
C ALA A 81 24.53 -10.90 -9.41
N GLU A 82 25.04 -12.13 -9.38
CA GLU A 82 24.41 -13.26 -8.66
C GLU A 82 24.54 -13.15 -7.13
N GLU A 83 25.46 -12.35 -6.64
CA GLU A 83 25.77 -12.23 -5.20
C GLU A 83 24.66 -11.54 -4.37
N TYR A 84 23.73 -10.82 -5.00
CA TYR A 84 22.64 -10.10 -4.31
C TYR A 84 21.34 -10.90 -4.14
N VAL A 85 21.35 -12.19 -4.49
CA VAL A 85 20.15 -13.07 -4.38
C VAL A 85 19.61 -13.12 -2.95
N TYR A 86 20.49 -13.14 -1.95
CA TYR A 86 20.08 -13.18 -0.54
C TYR A 86 19.47 -11.85 -0.06
N ASP A 87 19.97 -10.72 -0.52
CA ASP A 87 19.48 -9.40 -0.14
C ASP A 87 18.10 -9.09 -0.75
N ALA A 88 17.71 -9.79 -1.83
CA ALA A 88 16.41 -9.65 -2.46
C ALA A 88 15.25 -10.07 -1.53
N PHE A 89 15.50 -10.95 -0.56
CA PHE A 89 14.50 -11.34 0.44
C PHE A 89 14.15 -10.19 1.40
N ASP A 90 15.09 -9.32 1.71
CA ASP A 90 14.88 -8.18 2.64
C ASP A 90 13.88 -7.15 2.12
N VAL A 91 13.62 -7.14 0.80
CA VAL A 91 12.71 -6.20 0.14
C VAL A 91 11.45 -6.85 -0.40
N ASP A 92 11.15 -8.09 0.02
CA ASP A 92 10.02 -8.89 -0.50
C ASP A 92 9.95 -8.84 -2.04
N ALA A 93 11.09 -9.10 -2.70
CA ALA A 93 11.14 -9.20 -4.14
C ALA A 93 10.44 -10.49 -4.58
N LEU A 94 9.61 -10.39 -5.64
CA LEU A 94 8.90 -11.54 -6.17
C LEU A 94 9.85 -12.56 -6.77
N ASN A 95 10.91 -12.08 -7.43
CA ASN A 95 11.90 -12.96 -8.06
C ASN A 95 13.20 -12.21 -8.41
N TYR A 96 14.17 -12.97 -8.88
CA TYR A 96 15.50 -12.55 -9.32
C TYR A 96 15.84 -13.22 -10.65
N LEU A 97 16.20 -12.44 -11.67
CA LEU A 97 16.58 -12.91 -12.99
C LEU A 97 17.99 -12.46 -13.32
N VAL A 98 18.83 -13.40 -13.74
CA VAL A 98 20.21 -13.11 -14.14
C VAL A 98 20.26 -12.75 -15.63
N LYS A 99 20.99 -11.67 -15.96
CA LYS A 99 21.28 -11.29 -17.36
C LYS A 99 22.29 -12.27 -17.99
N PRO A 100 22.09 -12.72 -19.24
CA PRO A 100 21.00 -12.40 -20.15
C PRO A 100 19.70 -13.08 -19.76
N VAL A 101 18.58 -12.32 -19.77
CA VAL A 101 17.28 -12.81 -19.33
C VAL A 101 16.71 -13.83 -20.30
N ASP A 102 16.51 -15.03 -19.82
CA ASP A 102 15.85 -16.12 -20.54
C ASP A 102 14.35 -15.84 -20.71
N ASP A 103 13.80 -16.13 -21.89
CA ASP A 103 12.39 -15.82 -22.22
C ASP A 103 11.41 -16.66 -21.40
N GLU A 104 11.68 -17.95 -21.20
CA GLU A 104 10.81 -18.85 -20.44
C GLU A 104 10.77 -18.47 -18.96
N LYS A 105 11.96 -18.09 -18.39
CA LYS A 105 12.04 -17.61 -17.02
C LYS A 105 11.31 -16.29 -16.83
N LEU A 106 11.46 -15.34 -17.78
CA LEU A 106 10.75 -14.06 -17.70
C LEU A 106 9.24 -14.27 -17.77
N GLU A 107 8.75 -15.12 -18.68
CA GLU A 107 7.34 -15.45 -18.81
C GLU A 107 6.78 -16.04 -17.53
N ALA A 108 7.47 -17.03 -16.94
CA ALA A 108 7.04 -17.67 -15.70
C ALA A 108 6.95 -16.67 -14.54
N VAL A 109 7.91 -15.74 -14.44
CA VAL A 109 7.92 -14.73 -13.37
C VAL A 109 6.86 -13.66 -13.58
N LEU A 110 6.65 -13.20 -14.82
CA LEU A 110 5.58 -12.24 -15.13
C LEU A 110 4.20 -12.84 -14.86
N ARG A 111 3.97 -14.10 -15.21
CA ARG A 111 2.73 -14.80 -14.89
C ARG A 111 2.50 -14.89 -13.38
N LYS A 112 3.53 -15.26 -12.61
CA LYS A 112 3.44 -15.28 -11.15
C LYS A 112 3.11 -13.89 -10.58
N ALA A 113 3.66 -12.82 -11.18
CA ALA A 113 3.35 -11.45 -10.79
C ALA A 113 1.88 -11.11 -11.08
N GLU A 114 1.35 -11.50 -12.25
CA GLU A 114 -0.07 -11.30 -12.59
C GLU A 114 -1.00 -12.04 -11.63
N GLU A 115 -0.71 -13.31 -11.34
CA GLU A 115 -1.48 -14.12 -10.38
C GLU A 115 -1.52 -13.45 -9.01
N ARG A 116 -0.37 -13.03 -8.47
CA ARG A 116 -0.29 -12.35 -7.17
C ARG A 116 -1.04 -11.00 -7.16
N ILE A 117 -0.96 -10.24 -8.25
CA ILE A 117 -1.73 -8.98 -8.37
C ILE A 117 -3.24 -9.27 -8.42
N GLN A 118 -3.67 -10.30 -9.13
CA GLN A 118 -5.08 -10.70 -9.21
C GLN A 118 -5.61 -11.18 -7.85
N GLU A 119 -4.83 -11.97 -7.10
CA GLU A 119 -5.15 -12.39 -5.74
C GLU A 119 -5.35 -11.17 -4.83
N LEU A 120 -4.40 -10.24 -4.82
CA LEU A 120 -4.50 -8.99 -4.05
C LEU A 120 -5.70 -8.13 -4.48
N GLN A 121 -6.06 -8.15 -5.76
CA GLN A 121 -7.24 -7.44 -6.25
C GLN A 121 -8.54 -8.16 -5.87
N ALA A 122 -8.54 -9.50 -5.88
CA ALA A 122 -9.68 -10.32 -5.46
C ALA A 122 -9.95 -10.18 -3.95
N ASP A 123 -8.90 -10.23 -3.12
CA ASP A 123 -8.99 -9.98 -1.67
C ASP A 123 -9.52 -8.58 -1.36
N ASN A 124 -9.22 -7.61 -2.23
CA ASN A 124 -9.72 -6.24 -2.12
C ASN A 124 -11.05 -6.02 -2.87
N ALA A 125 -11.53 -7.00 -3.65
CA ALA A 125 -12.79 -6.90 -4.36
C ALA A 125 -13.96 -6.95 -3.36
N GLY A 126 -14.72 -5.87 -3.31
CA GLY A 126 -15.84 -5.73 -2.37
C GLY A 126 -15.48 -5.08 -1.03
N ARG A 127 -14.20 -4.85 -0.73
CA ARG A 127 -13.82 -4.08 0.46
C ARG A 127 -14.24 -2.62 0.31
N ALA A 128 -14.99 -2.13 1.29
CA ALA A 128 -15.37 -0.72 1.34
C ALA A 128 -14.12 0.15 1.49
N SER A 129 -14.00 1.19 0.68
CA SER A 129 -12.85 2.09 0.68
C SER A 129 -13.25 3.53 0.44
N ILE A 130 -12.44 4.44 0.93
CA ILE A 130 -12.55 5.88 0.67
C ILE A 130 -11.33 6.35 -0.12
N THR A 131 -11.48 7.47 -0.82
CA THR A 131 -10.33 8.12 -1.47
C THR A 131 -10.08 9.44 -0.77
N VAL A 132 -8.89 9.61 -0.22
CA VAL A 132 -8.45 10.87 0.38
C VAL A 132 -7.45 11.58 -0.54
N THR A 133 -7.47 12.93 -0.51
CA THR A 133 -6.63 13.72 -1.41
C THR A 133 -5.73 14.65 -0.60
N ASN A 134 -4.43 14.57 -0.85
CA ASN A 134 -3.44 15.49 -0.31
C ASN A 134 -2.70 16.17 -1.47
N GLY A 135 -3.04 17.42 -1.76
CA GLY A 135 -2.55 18.14 -2.94
C GLY A 135 -2.99 17.48 -4.25
N LYS A 136 -2.05 16.93 -5.00
CA LYS A 136 -2.29 16.21 -6.27
C LYS A 136 -2.31 14.69 -6.10
N VAL A 137 -2.08 14.20 -4.88
CA VAL A 137 -2.01 12.75 -4.60
C VAL A 137 -3.39 12.30 -4.12
N HIS A 138 -3.91 11.26 -4.76
CA HIS A 138 -5.16 10.58 -4.41
C HIS A 138 -4.81 9.21 -3.84
N THR A 139 -5.12 8.97 -2.56
CA THR A 139 -4.83 7.71 -1.87
C THR A 139 -6.13 6.98 -1.57
N ARG A 140 -6.23 5.72 -2.01
CA ARG A 140 -7.32 4.83 -1.66
C ARG A 140 -7.02 4.19 -0.30
N VAL A 141 -7.97 4.28 0.61
CA VAL A 141 -7.85 3.73 1.97
C VAL A 141 -9.01 2.77 2.20
N TYR A 142 -8.73 1.54 2.54
CA TYR A 142 -9.76 0.56 2.86
C TYR A 142 -10.27 0.79 4.29
N LEU A 143 -11.57 0.80 4.47
CA LEU A 143 -12.19 1.07 5.79
C LEU A 143 -11.77 0.04 6.84
N ASP A 144 -11.62 -1.21 6.43
CA ASP A 144 -11.18 -2.30 7.31
C ASP A 144 -9.75 -2.17 7.81
N ASP A 145 -8.91 -1.39 7.15
CA ASP A 145 -7.53 -1.15 7.56
C ASP A 145 -7.38 0.07 8.48
N ILE A 146 -8.41 0.92 8.55
CA ILE A 146 -8.38 2.10 9.42
C ILE A 146 -8.58 1.65 10.87
N VAL A 147 -7.59 1.93 11.71
CA VAL A 147 -7.68 1.71 13.16
C VAL A 147 -8.41 2.88 13.81
N TYR A 148 -7.94 4.10 13.56
CA TYR A 148 -8.61 5.33 13.97
C TYR A 148 -8.13 6.50 13.11
N ALA A 149 -8.81 7.63 13.22
CA ALA A 149 -8.39 8.90 12.66
C ALA A 149 -8.42 9.99 13.72
N GLU A 150 -7.49 10.94 13.61
CA GLU A 150 -7.44 12.09 14.48
C GLU A 150 -7.27 13.41 13.73
N VAL A 151 -7.66 14.51 14.37
CA VAL A 151 -7.34 15.85 13.90
C VAL A 151 -6.03 16.31 14.56
N PHE A 152 -5.01 16.50 13.74
CA PHE A 152 -3.71 17.00 14.18
C PHE A 152 -3.25 18.15 13.25
N ASN A 153 -2.89 19.30 13.84
CA ASN A 153 -2.42 20.49 13.08
C ASN A 153 -3.31 20.87 11.88
N HIS A 154 -4.65 20.90 12.08
CA HIS A 154 -5.64 21.21 11.04
C HIS A 154 -5.73 20.23 9.89
N LYS A 155 -5.09 19.07 10.00
CA LYS A 155 -5.20 17.93 9.08
C LYS A 155 -5.90 16.77 9.76
N ILE A 156 -6.42 15.86 8.96
CA ILE A 156 -6.82 14.53 9.42
C ILE A 156 -5.64 13.60 9.21
N VAL A 157 -5.28 12.87 10.25
CA VAL A 157 -4.34 11.75 10.18
C VAL A 157 -5.14 10.47 10.34
N ILE A 158 -5.14 9.62 9.34
CA ILE A 158 -5.73 8.28 9.39
C ILE A 158 -4.64 7.29 9.74
N HIS A 159 -4.76 6.64 10.89
CA HIS A 159 -3.88 5.57 11.33
C HIS A 159 -4.44 4.24 10.83
N THR A 160 -3.75 3.62 9.89
CA THR A 160 -4.10 2.30 9.38
C THR A 160 -3.30 1.20 10.08
N THR A 161 -3.59 -0.05 9.80
CA THR A 161 -2.81 -1.20 10.30
C THR A 161 -1.35 -1.16 9.85
N THR A 162 -1.05 -0.52 8.72
CA THR A 162 0.29 -0.45 8.12
C THR A 162 0.92 0.94 8.20
N ASP A 163 0.19 1.99 7.82
CA ASP A 163 0.71 3.34 7.58
C ASP A 163 -0.17 4.43 8.18
N ASP A 164 0.39 5.63 8.29
CA ASP A 164 -0.32 6.84 8.65
C ASP A 164 -0.50 7.73 7.40
N ILE A 165 -1.75 8.17 7.16
CA ILE A 165 -2.10 8.94 5.96
C ILE A 165 -2.64 10.29 6.39
N GLU A 166 -1.94 11.37 5.98
CA GLU A 166 -2.37 12.74 6.27
C GLU A 166 -3.11 13.35 5.07
N TYR A 167 -4.21 14.04 5.33
CA TYR A 167 -4.89 14.84 4.32
C TYR A 167 -5.66 16.02 4.92
N TYR A 168 -6.01 16.99 4.07
CA TYR A 168 -6.87 18.10 4.46
C TYR A 168 -8.34 17.72 4.23
N GLY A 169 -9.13 17.72 5.31
CA GLY A 169 -10.55 17.35 5.27
C GLY A 169 -11.26 17.64 6.58
N LYS A 170 -12.54 17.27 6.65
CA LYS A 170 -13.34 17.38 7.87
C LYS A 170 -13.61 16.01 8.45
N MET A 171 -13.49 15.88 9.77
CA MET A 171 -13.78 14.63 10.49
C MET A 171 -15.24 14.19 10.31
N SER A 172 -16.18 15.12 10.11
CA SER A 172 -17.58 14.79 9.82
C SER A 172 -17.75 14.10 8.46
N GLU A 173 -17.04 14.59 7.43
CA GLU A 173 -17.07 13.99 6.10
C GLU A 173 -16.46 12.56 6.12
N LEU A 174 -15.36 12.40 6.86
CA LEU A 174 -14.77 11.06 7.05
C LEU A 174 -15.72 10.12 7.78
N GLN A 175 -16.41 10.60 8.83
CA GLN A 175 -17.39 9.81 9.58
C GLN A 175 -18.57 9.37 8.70
N ASP A 176 -19.08 10.25 7.84
CA ASP A 176 -20.19 9.93 6.93
C ASP A 176 -19.79 8.87 5.89
N MET A 177 -18.53 8.90 5.42
CA MET A 177 -17.99 7.90 4.50
C MET A 177 -17.65 6.56 5.17
N ALA A 178 -17.25 6.58 6.45
CA ALA A 178 -16.78 5.40 7.17
C ALA A 178 -17.90 4.44 7.60
N GLY A 179 -19.13 4.94 7.78
CA GLY A 179 -20.30 4.14 8.08
C GLY A 179 -20.40 3.65 9.54
N GLU A 180 -21.27 2.65 9.76
CA GLU A 180 -21.69 2.19 11.09
C GLU A 180 -20.63 1.46 11.92
N SER A 181 -19.57 0.96 11.30
CA SER A 181 -18.46 0.32 12.01
C SER A 181 -17.57 1.31 12.75
N PHE A 182 -17.78 2.61 12.51
CA PHE A 182 -17.00 3.67 13.11
C PHE A 182 -17.79 4.43 14.15
N PHE A 183 -17.08 4.90 15.19
CA PHE A 183 -17.64 5.70 16.24
C PHE A 183 -16.78 6.94 16.51
N ARG A 184 -17.41 8.07 16.83
CA ARG A 184 -16.74 9.33 17.16
C ARG A 184 -16.76 9.60 18.66
N PRO A 185 -15.77 9.14 19.44
CA PRO A 185 -15.74 9.27 20.89
C PRO A 185 -15.48 10.70 21.36
N HIS A 186 -14.80 11.49 20.52
CA HIS A 186 -14.45 12.88 20.80
C HIS A 186 -14.45 13.68 19.49
N ARG A 187 -14.58 15.01 19.56
CA ARG A 187 -14.56 15.86 18.34
C ARG A 187 -13.33 15.70 17.46
N ALA A 188 -12.19 15.30 18.06
CA ALA A 188 -10.92 15.13 17.37
C ALA A 188 -10.64 13.70 16.93
N TYR A 189 -11.46 12.71 17.29
CA TYR A 189 -11.18 11.30 17.01
C TYR A 189 -12.36 10.59 16.37
N LEU A 190 -12.07 9.71 15.42
CA LEU A 190 -12.98 8.73 14.83
C LEU A 190 -12.31 7.37 14.92
N ILE A 191 -12.94 6.38 15.53
CA ILE A 191 -12.36 5.04 15.72
C ILE A 191 -13.13 4.01 14.92
N ASN A 192 -12.45 2.96 14.50
CA ASN A 192 -13.06 1.73 14.01
C ASN A 192 -13.28 0.79 15.19
N MET A 193 -14.53 0.40 15.44
CA MET A 193 -14.89 -0.46 16.57
C MET A 193 -14.30 -1.87 16.49
N LYS A 194 -13.86 -2.29 15.30
CA LYS A 194 -13.15 -3.55 15.08
C LYS A 194 -11.85 -3.65 15.89
N TYR A 195 -11.16 -2.54 16.08
CA TYR A 195 -9.84 -2.49 16.72
C TYR A 195 -9.87 -2.10 18.20
N VAL A 196 -11.06 -2.05 18.80
CA VAL A 196 -11.21 -1.75 20.23
C VAL A 196 -10.81 -2.97 21.04
N GLU A 197 -9.75 -2.84 21.84
CA GLU A 197 -9.28 -3.88 22.76
C GLU A 197 -9.93 -3.76 24.15
N ARG A 198 -10.01 -2.53 24.64
CA ARG A 198 -10.63 -2.20 25.93
C ARG A 198 -11.06 -0.75 25.99
N TYR A 199 -11.92 -0.40 26.91
CA TYR A 199 -12.35 0.98 27.14
C TYR A 199 -12.72 1.23 28.59
N ASP A 200 -12.66 2.50 28.99
CA ASP A 200 -13.18 3.00 30.25
C ASP A 200 -13.97 4.30 30.02
N SER A 201 -14.39 4.99 31.07
CA SER A 201 -15.19 6.21 30.96
C SER A 201 -14.45 7.42 30.36
N SER A 202 -13.14 7.33 30.18
CA SER A 202 -12.26 8.43 29.74
C SER A 202 -11.44 8.11 28.48
N HIS A 203 -11.17 6.82 28.21
CA HIS A 203 -10.32 6.38 27.10
C HIS A 203 -10.86 5.14 26.41
N ILE A 204 -10.53 5.02 25.12
CA ILE A 204 -10.64 3.79 24.34
C ILE A 204 -9.23 3.39 23.93
N TYR A 205 -8.86 2.14 24.19
CA TYR A 205 -7.58 1.54 23.81
C TYR A 205 -7.77 0.70 22.58
N LEU A 206 -6.94 0.95 21.59
CA LEU A 206 -6.99 0.34 20.26
C LEU A 206 -5.72 -0.46 20.04
N GLU A 207 -5.72 -1.36 19.07
CA GLU A 207 -4.54 -2.13 18.65
C GLU A 207 -3.32 -1.21 18.39
N LYS A 208 -3.57 0.02 17.90
CA LYS A 208 -2.56 1.08 17.78
C LYS A 208 -2.98 2.29 18.62
N GLY A 209 -2.42 2.42 19.82
CA GLY A 209 -2.60 3.62 20.62
C GLY A 209 -3.90 3.73 21.40
N GLN A 210 -4.22 4.94 21.82
CA GLN A 210 -5.42 5.21 22.63
C GLN A 210 -6.03 6.57 22.24
N VAL A 211 -7.34 6.70 22.39
CA VAL A 211 -8.08 7.92 22.13
C VAL A 211 -8.93 8.35 23.33
N ILE A 212 -9.19 9.64 23.42
CA ILE A 212 -9.97 10.22 24.52
C ILE A 212 -11.47 9.97 24.28
N MET A 213 -12.20 9.58 25.33
CA MET A 213 -13.64 9.49 25.38
C MET A 213 -14.23 10.77 26.01
N ALA A 214 -15.07 11.47 25.30
CA ALA A 214 -15.86 12.54 25.89
C ALA A 214 -16.94 11.93 26.82
N LYS A 215 -17.05 12.43 28.06
CA LYS A 215 -17.98 11.90 29.08
C LYS A 215 -19.41 11.72 28.57
N GLN A 216 -19.89 12.67 27.79
CA GLN A 216 -21.23 12.66 27.21
C GLN A 216 -21.44 11.55 26.17
N ASN A 217 -20.36 11.06 25.53
CA ASN A 217 -20.41 10.06 24.47
C ASN A 217 -20.27 8.62 25.03
N TYR A 218 -19.90 8.45 26.30
CA TYR A 218 -19.62 7.13 26.88
C TYR A 218 -20.82 6.17 26.76
N LYS A 219 -22.01 6.61 27.15
CA LYS A 219 -23.21 5.77 27.10
C LYS A 219 -23.53 5.37 25.64
N CYS A 220 -23.49 6.33 24.73
CA CYS A 220 -23.73 6.09 23.31
C CYS A 220 -22.68 5.15 22.69
N PHE A 221 -21.43 5.29 23.10
CA PHE A 221 -20.37 4.36 22.68
C PHE A 221 -20.65 2.93 23.13
N VAL A 222 -20.97 2.73 24.41
CA VAL A 222 -21.25 1.38 24.95
C VAL A 222 -22.41 0.72 24.20
N GLU A 223 -23.50 1.47 23.95
CA GLU A 223 -24.65 0.97 23.19
C GLU A 223 -24.27 0.61 21.74
N SER A 224 -23.48 1.47 21.08
CA SER A 224 -23.03 1.23 19.71
C SER A 224 -22.07 0.04 19.62
N TYR A 225 -21.13 -0.05 20.54
CA TYR A 225 -20.14 -1.13 20.59
C TYR A 225 -20.78 -2.49 20.88
N MET A 226 -21.77 -2.55 21.80
CA MET A 226 -22.55 -3.77 22.03
C MET A 226 -23.32 -4.22 20.79
N LYS A 227 -23.98 -3.28 20.08
CA LYS A 227 -24.65 -3.60 18.81
C LYS A 227 -23.67 -4.12 17.76
N TYR A 228 -22.50 -3.50 17.65
CA TYR A 228 -21.45 -3.93 16.74
C TYR A 228 -20.97 -5.35 17.05
N SER A 229 -20.66 -5.62 18.35
CA SER A 229 -20.18 -6.93 18.80
C SER A 229 -21.21 -8.05 18.61
N MET A 230 -22.51 -7.75 18.74
CA MET A 230 -23.58 -8.73 18.50
C MET A 230 -23.75 -9.09 17.02
N ARG A 231 -23.44 -8.17 16.08
CA ARG A 231 -23.49 -8.46 14.63
C ARG A 231 -22.39 -9.42 14.19
N GLY A 232 -21.21 -9.39 14.86
CA GLY A 232 -20.07 -10.27 14.55
C GLY A 232 -20.17 -11.71 15.10
N ILE A 233 -21.22 -12.05 15.88
CA ILE A 233 -21.42 -13.40 16.46
C ILE A 233 -22.37 -14.25 15.57
N GLY A 234 -22.91 -13.68 14.50
CA GLY A 234 -23.95 -14.30 13.67
C GLY A 234 -23.48 -14.78 12.28
N GLU A 235 -22.15 -14.83 12.00
CA GLU A 235 -21.59 -15.42 10.77
C GLU A 235 -20.70 -16.61 11.06
#